data_ed91a7cadffb4804dd6c05873138fc82
#
_entry.id   ed91a7cadffb4804dd6c05873138fc82
#
_cell.length_a   1.000
_cell.length_b   1.000
_cell.length_c   1.000
_cell.angle_alpha   90.00
_cell.angle_beta   90.00
_cell.angle_gamma   90.00
#
_symmetry.space_group_name_H-M   'P 1'
#
loop_
_entity.id
_entity.type
_entity.pdbx_description
1 polymer ?
#
loop_
_entity_poly.entity_id
_entity_poly.type
_entity_poly.pdbx_seq_one_letter_code
_entity_poly.pdbx_strand_id
1 'polypeptide(L)'
;SMGANIKGAGTNVIRVEGVKHLYGASHTVIPDRIEAGTFIIAAAMAGGDVVVDNVLSEHLKPLLAKLGEAGVKVIKDIDSVRVISDGHIHSTDIKTLPYPGFPTDLQAQFMAMMTIGDGTSTVTETVFENRFMHVGELRRMGANIEVEGRKAIVHGVPFLQGAFVRATDLRAGAALVLAGLA
;
A
#
# COMPACT_ATOMS: atom_id res chain seq x y z
N SER A 1 -28.28 0.25 -7.46
CA SER A 1 -29.01 1.42 -6.91
C SER A 1 -29.72 2.20 -8.01
N MET A 2 -29.03 2.56 -9.10
CA MET A 2 -29.58 3.36 -10.20
C MET A 2 -30.47 2.57 -11.19
N GLY A 3 -30.79 1.31 -10.92
CA GLY A 3 -31.59 0.44 -11.80
C GLY A 3 -30.79 -0.28 -12.89
N ALA A 4 -29.45 -0.23 -12.85
CA ALA A 4 -28.61 -1.02 -13.74
C ALA A 4 -28.72 -2.52 -13.42
N ASN A 5 -28.77 -3.35 -14.47
CA ASN A 5 -28.77 -4.82 -14.35
C ASN A 5 -27.33 -5.32 -14.45
N ILE A 6 -26.68 -5.51 -13.28
CA ILE A 6 -25.28 -5.95 -13.18
C ILE A 6 -25.21 -7.22 -12.36
N LYS A 7 -24.57 -8.26 -12.90
CA LYS A 7 -24.34 -9.55 -12.25
C LYS A 7 -22.83 -9.84 -12.21
N GLY A 8 -22.38 -10.57 -11.20
CA GLY A 8 -20.98 -10.99 -11.07
C GLY A 8 -20.04 -9.90 -10.57
N ALA A 9 -20.53 -8.79 -10.02
CA ALA A 9 -19.69 -7.81 -9.35
C ALA A 9 -18.90 -8.48 -8.21
N GLY A 10 -17.56 -8.23 -8.15
CA GLY A 10 -16.64 -8.89 -7.21
C GLY A 10 -16.11 -10.25 -7.70
N THR A 11 -16.46 -10.69 -8.90
CA THR A 11 -15.94 -11.91 -9.56
C THR A 11 -15.08 -11.56 -10.78
N ASN A 12 -14.46 -12.56 -11.38
CA ASN A 12 -13.65 -12.40 -12.61
C ASN A 12 -14.46 -12.03 -13.85
N VAL A 13 -15.80 -12.16 -13.80
CA VAL A 13 -16.68 -11.86 -14.93
C VAL A 13 -17.82 -10.98 -14.46
N ILE A 14 -17.90 -9.78 -15.01
CA ILE A 14 -19.01 -8.86 -14.78
C ILE A 14 -19.88 -8.84 -16.04
N ARG A 15 -21.16 -9.18 -15.88
CA ARG A 15 -22.16 -9.10 -16.93
C ARG A 15 -23.05 -7.88 -16.70
N VAL A 16 -23.09 -6.99 -17.68
CA VAL A 16 -23.95 -5.80 -17.68
C VAL A 16 -24.98 -5.96 -18.79
N GLU A 17 -26.25 -5.97 -18.41
CA GLU A 17 -27.37 -5.96 -19.35
C GLU A 17 -27.90 -4.54 -19.47
N GLY A 18 -27.96 -4.01 -20.69
CA GLY A 18 -28.43 -2.65 -20.92
C GLY A 18 -29.88 -2.47 -20.47
N VAL A 19 -30.16 -1.30 -19.88
CA VAL A 19 -31.51 -0.89 -19.47
C VAL A 19 -31.94 0.37 -20.23
N LYS A 20 -33.22 0.61 -20.39
CA LYS A 20 -33.74 1.78 -21.12
C LYS A 20 -33.46 3.10 -20.36
N HIS A 21 -33.53 3.05 -19.03
CA HIS A 21 -33.36 4.23 -18.16
C HIS A 21 -32.60 3.87 -16.90
N LEU A 22 -31.80 4.83 -16.42
CA LEU A 22 -31.22 4.82 -15.09
C LEU A 22 -31.90 5.91 -14.26
N TYR A 23 -32.02 5.66 -12.96
CA TYR A 23 -32.69 6.54 -12.02
C TYR A 23 -31.67 7.19 -11.08
N GLY A 24 -32.04 8.32 -10.48
CA GLY A 24 -31.25 8.92 -9.40
C GLY A 24 -31.17 7.97 -8.20
N ALA A 25 -30.02 7.95 -7.54
CA ALA A 25 -29.82 7.15 -6.34
C ALA A 25 -28.92 7.90 -5.35
N SER A 26 -29.17 7.70 -4.06
CA SER A 26 -28.28 8.10 -3.01
C SER A 26 -27.33 6.95 -2.67
N HIS A 27 -26.04 7.26 -2.51
CA HIS A 27 -25.04 6.25 -2.21
C HIS A 27 -23.94 6.85 -1.32
N THR A 28 -23.53 6.12 -0.31
CA THR A 28 -22.38 6.45 0.51
C THR A 28 -21.16 5.70 -0.05
N VAL A 29 -20.10 6.44 -0.38
CA VAL A 29 -18.84 5.87 -0.86
C VAL A 29 -18.18 5.10 0.30
N ILE A 30 -17.66 3.91 0.00
CA ILE A 30 -16.89 3.13 0.97
C ILE A 30 -15.55 3.81 1.28
N PRO A 31 -14.94 3.58 2.46
CA PRO A 31 -13.62 4.09 2.80
C PRO A 31 -12.56 3.69 1.78
N ASP A 32 -11.61 4.61 1.50
CA ASP A 32 -10.49 4.33 0.61
C ASP A 32 -9.46 3.46 1.33
N ARG A 33 -9.33 2.22 0.88
CA ARG A 33 -8.35 1.27 1.41
C ARG A 33 -6.89 1.70 1.18
N ILE A 34 -6.62 2.49 0.15
CA ILE A 34 -5.24 2.91 -0.17
C ILE A 34 -4.82 4.05 0.74
N GLU A 35 -5.73 4.99 1.01
CA GLU A 35 -5.53 6.02 2.03
C GLU A 35 -5.29 5.37 3.40
N ALA A 36 -6.20 4.51 3.85
CA ALA A 36 -6.06 3.80 5.11
C ALA A 36 -4.75 2.99 5.18
N GLY A 37 -4.42 2.24 4.12
CA GLY A 37 -3.18 1.46 4.03
C GLY A 37 -1.92 2.34 4.12
N THR A 38 -1.96 3.54 3.55
CA THR A 38 -0.84 4.50 3.63
C THR A 38 -0.63 4.97 5.07
N PHE A 39 -1.70 5.34 5.81
CA PHE A 39 -1.58 5.72 7.23
C PHE A 39 -1.17 4.54 8.13
N ILE A 40 -1.64 3.33 7.83
CA ILE A 40 -1.22 2.11 8.53
C ILE A 40 0.29 1.85 8.35
N ILE A 41 0.82 2.02 7.14
CA ILE A 41 2.27 1.93 6.88
C ILE A 41 3.02 3.05 7.60
N ALA A 42 2.50 4.29 7.58
CA ALA A 42 3.09 5.41 8.30
C ALA A 42 3.23 5.11 9.80
N ALA A 43 2.18 4.58 10.43
CA ALA A 43 2.19 4.18 11.83
C ALA A 43 3.20 3.05 12.11
N ALA A 44 3.35 2.10 11.19
CA ALA A 44 4.34 1.03 11.31
C ALA A 44 5.77 1.57 11.30
N MET A 45 6.07 2.51 10.39
CA MET A 45 7.41 3.13 10.24
C MET A 45 7.77 4.06 11.39
N ALA A 46 6.84 4.92 11.79
CA ALA A 46 7.07 5.91 12.85
C ALA A 46 7.12 5.30 14.25
N GLY A 47 6.60 4.10 14.40
CA GLY A 47 6.43 3.47 15.72
C GLY A 47 5.28 4.07 16.53
N GLY A 48 5.00 3.45 17.68
CA GLY A 48 3.95 3.89 18.59
C GLY A 48 2.70 3.00 18.54
N ASP A 49 1.58 3.56 18.94
CA ASP A 49 0.27 2.88 19.05
C ASP A 49 -0.79 3.78 18.42
N VAL A 50 -1.20 3.45 17.21
CA VAL A 50 -2.06 4.28 16.36
C VAL A 50 -3.30 3.50 15.94
N VAL A 51 -4.45 4.12 16.02
CA VAL A 51 -5.72 3.59 15.50
C VAL A 51 -6.10 4.34 14.23
N VAL A 52 -6.37 3.61 13.17
CA VAL A 52 -6.92 4.14 11.91
C VAL A 52 -8.38 3.73 11.85
N ASP A 53 -9.27 4.71 11.98
CA ASP A 53 -10.71 4.53 11.98
C ASP A 53 -11.33 4.59 10.60
N ASN A 54 -12.58 4.15 10.47
CA ASN A 54 -13.35 4.12 9.23
C ASN A 54 -12.65 3.29 8.15
N VAL A 55 -12.22 2.09 8.50
CA VAL A 55 -11.46 1.16 7.64
C VAL A 55 -12.20 -0.15 7.49
N LEU A 56 -12.40 -0.61 6.28
CA LEU A 56 -12.83 -1.97 5.99
C LEU A 56 -11.59 -2.89 5.97
N SER A 57 -11.24 -3.48 7.11
CA SER A 57 -10.03 -4.32 7.28
C SER A 57 -9.97 -5.50 6.30
N GLU A 58 -11.13 -6.01 5.87
CA GLU A 58 -11.25 -7.05 4.85
C GLU A 58 -10.62 -6.67 3.49
N HIS A 59 -10.66 -5.37 3.13
CA HIS A 59 -10.08 -4.85 1.91
C HIS A 59 -8.54 -4.71 1.99
N LEU A 60 -7.98 -4.81 3.19
CA LEU A 60 -6.55 -4.63 3.47
C LEU A 60 -5.84 -5.94 3.88
N LYS A 61 -6.53 -7.09 3.83
CA LYS A 61 -5.95 -8.38 4.27
C LYS A 61 -4.51 -8.63 3.81
N PRO A 62 -4.16 -8.44 2.52
CA PRO A 62 -2.79 -8.67 2.07
C PRO A 62 -1.76 -7.74 2.73
N LEU A 63 -2.10 -6.45 2.89
CA LEU A 63 -1.23 -5.49 3.58
C LEU A 63 -1.05 -5.89 5.05
N LEU A 64 -2.16 -6.15 5.76
CA LEU A 64 -2.11 -6.46 7.20
C LEU A 64 -1.36 -7.77 7.47
N ALA A 65 -1.43 -8.75 6.56
CA ALA A 65 -0.63 -9.97 6.64
C ALA A 65 0.87 -9.64 6.49
N LYS A 66 1.24 -8.83 5.50
CA LYS A 66 2.64 -8.44 5.26
C LYS A 66 3.22 -7.58 6.39
N LEU A 67 2.42 -6.73 7.01
CA LEU A 67 2.84 -6.01 8.22
C LEU A 67 3.11 -6.95 9.39
N GLY A 68 2.27 -7.99 9.56
CA GLY A 68 2.53 -9.04 10.55
C GLY A 68 3.83 -9.80 10.28
N GLU A 69 4.14 -10.14 9.01
CA GLU A 69 5.42 -10.72 8.61
C GLU A 69 6.60 -9.77 8.88
N ALA A 70 6.38 -8.46 8.72
CA ALA A 70 7.37 -7.42 9.03
C ALA A 70 7.53 -7.12 10.54
N GLY A 71 6.90 -7.90 11.42
CA GLY A 71 7.02 -7.76 12.88
C GLY A 71 6.05 -6.76 13.50
N VAL A 72 5.21 -6.09 12.71
CA VAL A 72 4.27 -5.09 13.20
C VAL A 72 3.02 -5.76 13.79
N LYS A 73 2.64 -5.40 15.01
CA LYS A 73 1.44 -5.91 15.63
C LYS A 73 0.21 -5.16 15.12
N VAL A 74 -0.70 -5.89 14.47
CA VAL A 74 -1.93 -5.34 13.89
C VAL A 74 -3.14 -5.97 14.58
N ILE A 75 -4.03 -5.15 15.12
CA ILE A 75 -5.29 -5.56 15.72
C ILE A 75 -6.41 -5.04 14.83
N LYS A 76 -7.27 -5.95 14.35
CA LYS A 76 -8.42 -5.63 13.49
C LYS A 76 -9.67 -5.52 14.33
N ASP A 77 -10.46 -4.49 14.08
CA ASP A 77 -11.82 -4.35 14.58
C ASP A 77 -12.80 -4.26 13.40
N ILE A 78 -14.08 -4.03 13.69
CA ILE A 78 -15.16 -4.00 12.67
C ILE A 78 -14.89 -2.89 11.65
N ASP A 79 -14.53 -1.70 12.10
CA ASP A 79 -14.36 -0.48 11.30
C ASP A 79 -13.05 0.27 11.57
N SER A 80 -12.10 -0.38 12.24
CA SER A 80 -10.80 0.20 12.55
C SER A 80 -9.67 -0.83 12.50
N VAL A 81 -8.44 -0.31 12.39
CA VAL A 81 -7.20 -1.08 12.48
C VAL A 81 -6.26 -0.36 13.44
N ARG A 82 -5.86 -1.04 14.54
CA ARG A 82 -4.84 -0.55 15.46
C ARG A 82 -3.49 -1.13 15.11
N VAL A 83 -2.51 -0.28 14.95
CA VAL A 83 -1.11 -0.61 14.63
C VAL A 83 -0.25 -0.30 15.84
N ILE A 84 0.51 -1.28 16.30
CA ILE A 84 1.47 -1.13 17.40
C ILE A 84 2.83 -1.56 16.86
N SER A 85 3.78 -0.64 16.84
CA SER A 85 5.14 -0.84 16.34
C SER A 85 6.15 -0.14 17.24
N ASP A 86 7.33 -0.71 17.35
CA ASP A 86 8.49 -0.07 17.98
C ASP A 86 9.41 0.62 16.96
N GLY A 87 8.99 0.64 15.69
CA GLY A 87 9.76 1.18 14.56
C GLY A 87 10.75 0.18 13.97
N HIS A 88 10.93 -0.99 14.57
CA HIS A 88 11.76 -2.05 14.01
C HIS A 88 11.00 -2.86 12.97
N ILE A 89 11.49 -2.88 11.75
CA ILE A 89 10.82 -3.49 10.60
C ILE A 89 11.64 -4.68 10.09
N HIS A 90 11.05 -5.87 10.10
CA HIS A 90 11.64 -7.03 9.45
C HIS A 90 11.43 -6.98 7.94
N SER A 91 12.51 -7.24 7.21
CA SER A 91 12.46 -7.28 5.74
C SER A 91 11.49 -8.34 5.23
N THR A 92 10.60 -7.95 4.34
CA THR A 92 9.48 -8.78 3.88
C THR A 92 9.24 -8.58 2.39
N ASP A 93 9.08 -9.69 1.66
CA ASP A 93 8.80 -9.69 0.23
C ASP A 93 7.34 -9.40 -0.08
N ILE A 94 7.09 -8.64 -1.15
CA ILE A 94 5.74 -8.48 -1.70
C ILE A 94 5.70 -8.75 -3.20
N LYS A 95 4.53 -9.21 -3.64
CA LYS A 95 4.17 -9.32 -5.04
C LYS A 95 2.80 -8.67 -5.24
N THR A 96 2.75 -7.65 -6.09
CA THR A 96 1.48 -7.01 -6.42
C THR A 96 0.63 -7.96 -7.28
N LEU A 97 -0.67 -7.97 -7.03
CA LEU A 97 -1.66 -8.78 -7.73
C LEU A 97 -2.99 -8.02 -7.81
N PRO A 98 -3.82 -8.29 -8.82
CA PRO A 98 -5.22 -7.83 -8.81
C PRO A 98 -5.93 -8.22 -7.51
N TYR A 99 -6.92 -7.42 -7.12
CA TYR A 99 -7.75 -7.72 -5.95
C TYR A 99 -8.28 -9.17 -5.99
N PRO A 100 -8.20 -9.94 -4.91
CA PRO A 100 -7.87 -9.56 -3.52
C PRO A 100 -6.37 -9.66 -3.14
N GLY A 101 -5.44 -9.66 -4.09
CA GLY A 101 -4.01 -9.69 -3.82
C GLY A 101 -3.45 -8.36 -3.29
N PHE A 102 -2.12 -8.29 -3.08
CA PHE A 102 -1.47 -7.07 -2.60
C PHE A 102 -1.62 -5.95 -3.64
N PRO A 103 -2.20 -4.79 -3.25
CA PRO A 103 -2.54 -3.75 -4.21
C PRO A 103 -1.28 -3.02 -4.72
N THR A 104 -1.19 -2.89 -6.04
CA THR A 104 -0.13 -2.12 -6.68
C THR A 104 -0.08 -0.66 -6.20
N ASP A 105 -1.21 -0.10 -5.74
CA ASP A 105 -1.30 1.26 -5.21
C ASP A 105 -0.67 1.44 -3.82
N LEU A 106 -0.31 0.37 -3.12
CA LEU A 106 0.47 0.39 -1.88
C LEU A 106 1.91 -0.09 -2.07
N GLN A 107 2.31 -0.41 -3.30
CA GLN A 107 3.64 -0.93 -3.60
C GLN A 107 4.75 0.06 -3.23
N ALA A 108 4.61 1.33 -3.63
CA ALA A 108 5.61 2.37 -3.37
C ALA A 108 5.74 2.68 -1.87
N GLN A 109 4.61 2.77 -1.16
CA GLN A 109 4.59 3.01 0.28
C GLN A 109 5.22 1.84 1.05
N PHE A 110 4.90 0.60 0.68
CA PHE A 110 5.51 -0.57 1.31
C PHE A 110 7.01 -0.66 0.99
N MET A 111 7.43 -0.32 -0.22
CA MET A 111 8.84 -0.24 -0.58
C MET A 111 9.57 0.80 0.27
N ALA A 112 8.98 1.97 0.51
CA ALA A 112 9.56 2.98 1.40
C ALA A 112 9.79 2.42 2.82
N MET A 113 8.82 1.67 3.37
CA MET A 113 8.99 0.97 4.65
C MET A 113 10.14 -0.04 4.62
N MET A 114 10.28 -0.81 3.55
CA MET A 114 11.35 -1.81 3.42
C MET A 114 12.75 -1.18 3.32
N THR A 115 12.86 0.12 2.97
CA THR A 115 14.18 0.79 2.96
C THR A 115 14.84 0.88 4.33
N ILE A 116 14.07 0.81 5.41
CA ILE A 116 14.55 0.78 6.79
C ILE A 116 14.41 -0.60 7.46
N GLY A 117 14.10 -1.64 6.68
CA GLY A 117 14.03 -3.01 7.19
C GLY A 117 15.40 -3.58 7.56
N ASP A 118 15.42 -4.61 8.39
CA ASP A 118 16.64 -5.23 8.94
C ASP A 118 17.38 -6.20 8.00
N GLY A 119 17.03 -6.23 6.71
CA GLY A 119 17.63 -7.16 5.76
C GLY A 119 17.36 -6.78 4.31
N THR A 120 17.00 -7.77 3.49
CA THR A 120 16.72 -7.58 2.05
C THR A 120 15.30 -8.00 1.75
N SER A 121 14.58 -7.15 1.01
CA SER A 121 13.22 -7.40 0.54
C SER A 121 13.17 -7.41 -0.98
N THR A 122 12.32 -8.25 -1.54
CA THR A 122 11.99 -8.26 -2.97
C THR A 122 10.60 -7.72 -3.22
N VAL A 123 10.49 -6.68 -4.00
CA VAL A 123 9.23 -6.12 -4.46
C VAL A 123 9.00 -6.50 -5.91
N THR A 124 8.00 -7.35 -6.18
CA THR A 124 7.66 -7.78 -7.53
C THR A 124 6.38 -7.08 -8.00
N GLU A 125 6.48 -6.29 -9.07
CA GLU A 125 5.33 -5.60 -9.68
C GLU A 125 4.78 -6.42 -10.85
N THR A 126 3.52 -6.85 -10.77
CA THR A 126 2.92 -7.68 -11.83
C THR A 126 1.74 -7.03 -12.53
N VAL A 127 1.23 -5.92 -12.00
CA VAL A 127 0.07 -5.20 -12.55
C VAL A 127 0.51 -4.15 -13.58
N PHE A 128 1.52 -3.35 -13.24
CA PHE A 128 2.05 -2.33 -14.14
C PHE A 128 3.45 -2.69 -14.65
N GLU A 129 3.79 -2.23 -15.83
CA GLU A 129 5.07 -2.56 -16.48
C GLU A 129 6.23 -1.68 -16.00
N ASN A 130 5.94 -0.44 -15.61
CA ASN A 130 6.97 0.53 -15.21
C ASN A 130 6.52 1.36 -14.02
N ARG A 131 6.55 0.77 -12.81
CA ARG A 131 6.07 1.43 -11.60
C ARG A 131 7.14 1.62 -10.53
N PHE A 132 8.41 1.78 -10.93
CA PHE A 132 9.52 2.03 -10.03
C PHE A 132 10.14 3.43 -10.18
N MET A 133 9.39 4.41 -10.72
CA MET A 133 9.89 5.77 -10.93
C MET A 133 10.30 6.46 -9.61
N HIS A 134 9.64 6.14 -8.49
CA HIS A 134 9.95 6.66 -7.16
C HIS A 134 11.29 6.17 -6.60
N VAL A 135 11.84 5.07 -7.13
CA VAL A 135 13.12 4.51 -6.65
C VAL A 135 14.26 5.51 -6.80
N GLY A 136 14.28 6.28 -7.90
CA GLY A 136 15.30 7.32 -8.10
C GLY A 136 15.30 8.36 -6.97
N GLU A 137 14.12 8.72 -6.48
CA GLU A 137 13.97 9.70 -5.41
C GLU A 137 14.28 9.08 -4.03
N LEU A 138 13.88 7.83 -3.76
CA LEU A 138 14.28 7.12 -2.55
C LEU A 138 15.81 6.94 -2.46
N ARG A 139 16.47 6.66 -3.59
CA ARG A 139 17.94 6.59 -3.64
C ARG A 139 18.60 7.93 -3.30
N ARG A 140 17.99 9.06 -3.66
CA ARG A 140 18.47 10.39 -3.24
C ARG A 140 18.41 10.58 -1.72
N MET A 141 17.45 9.92 -1.06
CA MET A 141 17.33 9.86 0.39
C MET A 141 18.25 8.80 1.04
N GLY A 142 19.12 8.16 0.27
CA GLY A 142 20.07 7.18 0.78
C GLY A 142 19.58 5.73 0.76
N ALA A 143 18.39 5.44 0.19
CA ALA A 143 17.91 4.07 0.07
C ALA A 143 18.78 3.24 -0.88
N ASN A 144 19.04 1.99 -0.50
CA ASN A 144 19.77 1.01 -1.31
C ASN A 144 18.77 0.07 -2.03
N ILE A 145 18.45 0.39 -3.27
CA ILE A 145 17.44 -0.35 -4.05
C ILE A 145 18.04 -0.66 -5.42
N GLU A 146 17.92 -1.89 -5.88
CA GLU A 146 18.26 -2.32 -7.24
C GLU A 146 16.98 -2.67 -7.99
N VAL A 147 16.89 -2.30 -9.28
CA VAL A 147 15.71 -2.56 -10.12
C VAL A 147 16.10 -3.40 -11.31
N GLU A 148 15.47 -4.54 -11.47
CA GLU A 148 15.65 -5.47 -12.56
C GLU A 148 14.29 -5.83 -13.19
N GLY A 149 13.94 -5.16 -14.27
CA GLY A 149 12.66 -5.36 -14.95
C GLY A 149 11.46 -5.09 -14.02
N ARG A 150 10.72 -6.13 -13.67
CA ARG A 150 9.55 -6.07 -12.80
C ARG A 150 9.85 -6.34 -11.32
N LYS A 151 11.10 -6.39 -10.93
CA LYS A 151 11.54 -6.62 -9.56
C LYS A 151 12.39 -5.47 -9.06
N ALA A 152 12.22 -5.12 -7.81
CA ALA A 152 13.12 -4.27 -7.07
C ALA A 152 13.64 -5.04 -5.85
N ILE A 153 14.96 -5.03 -5.66
CA ILE A 153 15.63 -5.58 -4.49
C ILE A 153 15.94 -4.39 -3.59
N VAL A 154 15.41 -4.40 -2.38
CA VAL A 154 15.54 -3.33 -1.39
C VAL A 154 16.41 -3.85 -0.26
N HIS A 155 17.59 -3.28 -0.11
CA HIS A 155 18.46 -3.53 1.04
C HIS A 155 18.18 -2.48 2.08
N GLY A 156 17.78 -2.90 3.27
CA GLY A 156 17.50 -1.98 4.35
C GLY A 156 18.73 -1.19 4.79
N VAL A 157 18.51 0.06 5.14
CA VAL A 157 19.55 0.95 5.67
C VAL A 157 19.17 1.41 7.08
N PRO A 158 20.12 1.76 7.94
CA PRO A 158 19.82 2.17 9.32
C PRO A 158 18.94 3.43 9.42
N PHE A 159 19.02 4.32 8.44
CA PHE A 159 18.23 5.56 8.35
C PHE A 159 18.27 6.10 6.93
N LEU A 160 17.28 6.89 6.58
CA LEU A 160 17.25 7.70 5.36
C LEU A 160 17.76 9.12 5.64
N GLN A 161 18.24 9.79 4.60
CA GLN A 161 18.75 11.17 4.69
C GLN A 161 17.76 12.15 4.08
N GLY A 162 17.60 13.32 4.68
CA GLY A 162 16.85 14.41 4.09
C GLY A 162 17.43 14.84 2.75
N ALA A 163 16.61 14.93 1.71
CA ALA A 163 17.00 15.32 0.38
C ALA A 163 15.90 16.12 -0.33
N PHE A 164 16.28 16.95 -1.31
CA PHE A 164 15.30 17.51 -2.23
C PHE A 164 14.82 16.43 -3.19
N VAL A 165 13.56 16.04 -3.05
CA VAL A 165 12.91 15.00 -3.84
C VAL A 165 11.70 15.55 -4.59
N ARG A 166 11.34 14.89 -5.69
CA ARG A 166 10.20 15.28 -6.51
C ARG A 166 9.19 14.13 -6.58
N ALA A 167 7.94 14.42 -6.24
CA ALA A 167 6.85 13.48 -6.48
C ALA A 167 6.62 13.33 -7.99
N THR A 168 6.85 12.13 -8.52
CA THR A 168 6.68 11.80 -9.95
C THR A 168 5.24 11.43 -10.29
N ASP A 169 4.51 10.93 -9.31
CA ASP A 169 3.09 10.58 -9.38
C ASP A 169 2.47 10.59 -7.98
N LEU A 170 1.15 10.37 -7.89
CA LEU A 170 0.39 10.37 -6.65
C LEU A 170 0.96 9.37 -5.60
N ARG A 171 1.30 8.15 -6.02
CA ARG A 171 1.77 7.08 -5.10
C ARG A 171 3.22 7.29 -4.69
N ALA A 172 4.04 7.79 -5.63
CA ALA A 172 5.40 8.23 -5.33
C ALA A 172 5.39 9.34 -4.28
N GLY A 173 4.48 10.33 -4.40
CA GLY A 173 4.32 11.38 -3.40
C GLY A 173 4.07 10.84 -2.01
N ALA A 174 3.11 9.92 -1.86
CA ALA A 174 2.81 9.26 -0.59
C ALA A 174 4.05 8.51 -0.03
N ALA A 175 4.74 7.72 -0.87
CA ALA A 175 5.93 6.98 -0.45
C ALA A 175 7.07 7.89 0.04
N LEU A 176 7.28 9.03 -0.62
CA LEU A 176 8.31 10.00 -0.23
C LEU A 176 7.97 10.72 1.09
N VAL A 177 6.68 11.01 1.34
CA VAL A 177 6.24 11.51 2.66
C VAL A 177 6.52 10.48 3.74
N LEU A 178 6.21 9.20 3.49
CA LEU A 178 6.51 8.11 4.44
C LEU A 178 8.01 7.98 4.68
N ALA A 179 8.83 8.03 3.64
CA ALA A 179 10.29 8.01 3.76
C ALA A 179 10.84 9.17 4.59
N GLY A 180 10.13 10.29 4.65
CA GLY A 180 10.49 11.43 5.52
C GLY A 180 10.11 11.26 6.99
N LEU A 181 9.44 10.16 7.36
CA LEU A 181 9.13 9.79 8.76
C LEU A 181 10.19 8.85 9.36
N ALA A 182 11.07 8.30 8.53
CA ALA A 182 12.08 7.30 8.89
C ALA A 182 13.40 7.90 9.39
#